data_18b042823ea4f52cde137817aa328536
#
_entry.id   18b042823ea4f52cde137817aa328536
#
_cell.length_a   1.000
_cell.length_b   1.000
_cell.length_c   1.000
_cell.angle_alpha   90.00
_cell.angle_beta   90.00
_cell.angle_gamma   90.00
#
_symmetry.space_group_name_H-M   'P 1'
#
loop_
_entity.id
_entity.type
_entity.pdbx_description
1 polymer ?
#
loop_
_entity_poly.entity_id
_entity_poly.type
_entity_poly.pdbx_seq_one_letter_code
_entity_poly.pdbx_strand_id
1 'polypeptide(L)'
;MLNFYAYDDPRIKTFGRWEEEDGSLASYGTISFLKCVFEGSEIALEGETGGPIFLTLDHDEKAVDFSGRVSFRLAPGVHRLSLEVRGAQVCRIRGLYAPSLLEETARPRPYIKFIGDSITNAYPGFTVPAVRLLDAEFSNDSFGGMSLSDGMGWPKEKSPKVGMESYYFRCCHDQFDTDYAPYTFRFDGVPDILVVFLGTNDYLDCPEDKEAGNVPHFASHYAAFIEKLAALYPTARLCIFEPLSDKYCRKEGIEAAFALMKASLGDRVELVPTDTWSVALSPDGTHPSSDGYTALGVRLAGYLAERL
;
A
#
# COMPACT_ATOMS: atom_id res chain seq x y z
N MET A 1 -2.77 -20.33 -30.36
CA MET A 1 -1.77 -21.02 -29.49
C MET A 1 -1.41 -20.05 -28.39
N LEU A 2 -1.29 -20.52 -27.14
CA LEU A 2 -0.88 -19.68 -26.01
C LEU A 2 0.64 -19.76 -25.85
N ASN A 3 1.30 -18.62 -25.73
CA ASN A 3 2.70 -18.48 -25.37
C ASN A 3 2.82 -18.24 -23.88
N PHE A 4 3.85 -18.77 -23.24
CA PHE A 4 4.16 -18.49 -21.83
C PHE A 4 4.99 -17.19 -21.73
N TYR A 5 4.62 -16.36 -20.79
CA TYR A 5 5.32 -15.14 -20.37
C TYR A 5 5.61 -15.22 -18.88
N ALA A 6 6.87 -15.23 -18.51
CA ALA A 6 7.28 -15.27 -17.11
C ALA A 6 6.88 -13.96 -16.40
N TYR A 7 6.76 -14.01 -15.08
CA TYR A 7 6.35 -12.87 -14.25
C TYR A 7 7.22 -11.61 -14.43
N ASP A 8 8.46 -11.77 -14.90
CA ASP A 8 9.42 -10.68 -15.13
C ASP A 8 9.41 -10.15 -16.57
N ASP A 9 8.46 -10.59 -17.41
CA ASP A 9 8.27 -10.01 -18.75
C ASP A 9 7.96 -8.51 -18.61
N PRO A 10 8.69 -7.62 -19.32
CA PRO A 10 8.56 -6.16 -19.14
C PRO A 10 7.17 -5.59 -19.48
N ARG A 11 6.32 -6.36 -20.18
CA ARG A 11 4.93 -6.02 -20.48
C ARG A 11 3.98 -6.33 -19.33
N ILE A 12 4.43 -7.06 -18.32
CA ILE A 12 3.72 -7.30 -17.06
C ILE A 12 4.14 -6.19 -16.10
N LYS A 13 3.17 -5.39 -15.66
CA LYS A 13 3.40 -4.28 -14.72
C LYS A 13 2.93 -4.67 -13.32
N THR A 14 3.73 -4.35 -12.33
CA THR A 14 3.42 -4.61 -10.92
C THR A 14 3.35 -3.30 -10.14
N PHE A 15 2.45 -3.25 -9.18
CA PHE A 15 2.28 -2.15 -8.23
C PHE A 15 2.12 -2.77 -6.83
N GLY A 16 2.80 -2.24 -5.85
CA GLY A 16 2.83 -2.78 -4.51
C GLY A 16 4.00 -3.74 -4.29
N ARG A 17 3.97 -4.46 -3.19
CA ARG A 17 5.10 -5.26 -2.74
C ARG A 17 5.09 -6.65 -3.35
N TRP A 18 6.02 -6.88 -4.25
CA TRP A 18 6.22 -8.17 -4.93
C TRP A 18 7.70 -8.58 -4.84
N GLU A 19 7.96 -9.81 -4.46
CA GLU A 19 9.31 -10.38 -4.37
C GLU A 19 9.42 -11.68 -5.15
N GLU A 20 10.59 -11.95 -5.69
CA GLU A 20 10.88 -13.20 -6.38
C GLU A 20 11.16 -14.31 -5.37
N GLU A 21 10.40 -15.40 -5.46
CA GLU A 21 10.56 -16.60 -4.63
C GLU A 21 10.39 -17.86 -5.47
N ASP A 22 11.39 -18.73 -5.49
CA ASP A 22 11.35 -20.05 -6.13
C ASP A 22 10.80 -20.04 -7.57
N GLY A 23 11.19 -19.02 -8.36
CA GLY A 23 10.75 -18.84 -9.75
C GLY A 23 9.31 -18.38 -9.90
N SER A 24 8.77 -17.76 -8.88
CA SER A 24 7.46 -17.11 -8.84
C SER A 24 7.59 -15.70 -8.29
N LEU A 25 6.61 -14.87 -8.58
CA LEU A 25 6.45 -13.54 -7.98
C LEU A 25 5.43 -13.64 -6.83
N ALA A 26 5.89 -13.45 -5.59
CA ALA A 26 5.08 -13.50 -4.38
C ALA A 26 4.66 -12.10 -3.93
N SER A 27 3.39 -11.92 -3.53
CA SER A 27 2.89 -10.63 -3.01
C SER A 27 3.08 -10.51 -1.51
N TYR A 28 3.50 -9.33 -1.04
CA TYR A 28 3.71 -8.99 0.38
C TYR A 28 2.94 -7.74 0.83
N GLY A 29 2.30 -7.01 -0.08
CA GLY A 29 1.47 -5.85 0.24
C GLY A 29 0.04 -6.24 0.62
N THR A 30 -0.65 -5.36 1.35
CA THR A 30 -2.07 -5.54 1.65
C THR A 30 -2.97 -5.25 0.47
N ILE A 31 -2.53 -4.40 -0.47
CA ILE A 31 -3.12 -4.28 -1.80
C ILE A 31 -1.97 -4.17 -2.80
N SER A 32 -1.87 -5.17 -3.67
CA SER A 32 -0.87 -5.24 -4.73
C SER A 32 -1.51 -5.66 -6.04
N PHE A 33 -0.97 -5.17 -7.16
CA PHE A 33 -1.49 -5.46 -8.48
C PHE A 33 -0.44 -6.03 -9.42
N LEU A 34 -0.90 -6.92 -10.32
CA LEU A 34 -0.18 -7.34 -11.51
C LEU A 34 -1.10 -7.06 -12.70
N LYS A 35 -0.59 -6.35 -13.71
CA LYS A 35 -1.38 -5.90 -14.85
C LYS A 35 -0.68 -6.19 -16.18
N CYS A 36 -1.46 -6.50 -17.21
CA CYS A 36 -0.96 -6.58 -18.58
C CYS A 36 -2.06 -6.27 -19.61
N VAL A 37 -1.63 -5.99 -20.84
CA VAL A 37 -2.49 -5.92 -22.03
C VAL A 37 -2.15 -7.10 -22.92
N PHE A 38 -3.16 -7.77 -23.46
CA PHE A 38 -2.95 -8.90 -24.38
C PHE A 38 -3.95 -8.88 -25.55
N GLU A 39 -3.58 -9.49 -26.63
CA GLU A 39 -4.45 -9.71 -27.80
C GLU A 39 -4.76 -11.20 -27.91
N GLY A 40 -6.05 -11.52 -28.05
CA GLY A 40 -6.51 -12.89 -28.23
C GLY A 40 -7.90 -13.13 -27.70
N SER A 41 -8.23 -14.41 -27.48
CA SER A 41 -9.54 -14.84 -26.93
C SER A 41 -9.39 -15.71 -25.67
N GLU A 42 -8.18 -15.85 -25.17
CA GLU A 42 -7.90 -16.63 -23.97
C GLU A 42 -6.65 -16.10 -23.26
N ILE A 43 -6.71 -16.07 -21.93
CA ILE A 43 -5.56 -15.85 -21.06
C ILE A 43 -5.59 -16.87 -19.93
N ALA A 44 -4.42 -17.32 -19.48
CA ALA A 44 -4.30 -18.14 -18.29
C ALA A 44 -3.22 -17.62 -17.34
N LEU A 45 -3.44 -17.84 -16.06
CA LEU A 45 -2.48 -17.60 -14.99
C LEU A 45 -1.90 -18.94 -14.53
N GLU A 46 -0.62 -18.96 -14.20
CA GLU A 46 0.02 -20.09 -13.52
C GLU A 46 0.62 -19.64 -12.20
N GLY A 47 0.22 -20.33 -11.12
CA GLY A 47 0.64 -19.97 -9.77
C GLY A 47 -0.21 -20.61 -8.71
N GLU A 48 -0.26 -19.98 -7.55
CA GLU A 48 -1.10 -20.41 -6.42
C GLU A 48 -1.53 -19.20 -5.60
N THR A 49 -2.66 -19.33 -4.92
CA THR A 49 -3.19 -18.33 -4.00
C THR A 49 -3.50 -18.96 -2.66
N GLY A 50 -3.26 -18.23 -1.58
CA GLY A 50 -3.62 -18.63 -0.21
C GLY A 50 -5.03 -18.18 0.20
N GLY A 51 -5.84 -17.83 -0.79
CA GLY A 51 -7.21 -17.34 -0.66
C GLY A 51 -7.62 -16.58 -1.92
N PRO A 52 -8.86 -16.07 -2.00
CA PRO A 52 -9.36 -15.43 -3.21
C PRO A 52 -8.63 -14.13 -3.52
N ILE A 53 -8.11 -14.04 -4.75
CA ILE A 53 -7.65 -12.80 -5.38
C ILE A 53 -8.75 -12.23 -6.29
N PHE A 54 -8.64 -10.98 -6.69
CA PHE A 54 -9.61 -10.33 -7.56
C PHE A 54 -8.99 -10.11 -8.94
N LEU A 55 -9.62 -10.74 -9.93
CA LEU A 55 -9.19 -10.64 -11.31
C LEU A 55 -10.20 -9.80 -12.09
N THR A 56 -9.71 -8.71 -12.67
CA THR A 56 -10.51 -7.89 -13.59
C THR A 56 -10.01 -8.14 -15.02
N LEU A 57 -10.91 -8.58 -15.87
CA LEU A 57 -10.72 -8.70 -17.31
C LEU A 57 -11.59 -7.64 -17.99
N ASP A 58 -10.96 -6.63 -18.57
CA ASP A 58 -11.58 -5.40 -19.07
C ASP A 58 -12.37 -4.67 -17.95
N HIS A 59 -13.66 -4.99 -17.77
CA HIS A 59 -14.52 -4.40 -16.77
C HIS A 59 -15.16 -5.43 -15.83
N ASP A 60 -14.92 -6.73 -16.08
CA ASP A 60 -15.54 -7.83 -15.32
C ASP A 60 -14.61 -8.29 -14.20
N GLU A 61 -14.94 -7.96 -12.94
CA GLU A 61 -14.23 -8.43 -11.77
C GLU A 61 -14.77 -9.79 -11.31
N LYS A 62 -13.86 -10.70 -10.97
CA LYS A 62 -14.16 -12.04 -10.42
C LYS A 62 -13.21 -12.34 -9.27
N ALA A 63 -13.74 -12.90 -8.18
CA ALA A 63 -12.92 -13.54 -7.15
C ALA A 63 -12.47 -14.92 -7.66
N VAL A 64 -11.17 -15.19 -7.58
CA VAL A 64 -10.55 -16.43 -8.08
C VAL A 64 -9.59 -16.96 -7.02
N ASP A 65 -9.69 -18.27 -6.75
CA ASP A 65 -8.75 -19.00 -5.90
C ASP A 65 -8.28 -20.22 -6.69
N PHE A 66 -6.96 -20.42 -6.80
CA PHE A 66 -6.40 -21.47 -7.63
C PHE A 66 -5.03 -21.95 -7.18
N SER A 67 -4.72 -23.19 -7.56
CA SER A 67 -3.39 -23.77 -7.51
C SER A 67 -3.10 -24.47 -8.84
N GLY A 68 -1.96 -24.12 -9.44
CA GLY A 68 -1.60 -24.53 -10.79
C GLY A 68 -2.04 -23.52 -11.85
N ARG A 69 -2.78 -23.96 -12.84
CA ARG A 69 -3.17 -23.12 -13.99
C ARG A 69 -4.67 -22.88 -14.03
N VAL A 70 -5.07 -21.60 -14.13
CA VAL A 70 -6.46 -21.18 -14.36
C VAL A 70 -6.60 -20.41 -15.67
N SER A 71 -7.62 -20.69 -16.48
CA SER A 71 -7.82 -20.10 -17.81
C SER A 71 -9.15 -19.34 -17.89
N PHE A 72 -9.14 -18.26 -18.67
CA PHE A 72 -10.29 -17.40 -18.92
C PHE A 72 -10.46 -17.22 -20.44
N ARG A 73 -11.70 -17.42 -20.93
CA ARG A 73 -12.07 -17.22 -22.33
C ARG A 73 -12.83 -15.91 -22.49
N LEU A 74 -12.53 -15.21 -23.59
CA LEU A 74 -13.08 -13.91 -23.96
C LEU A 74 -13.47 -13.92 -25.43
N ALA A 75 -14.09 -12.87 -25.91
CA ALA A 75 -14.21 -12.63 -27.35
C ALA A 75 -12.81 -12.35 -27.94
N PRO A 76 -12.57 -12.61 -29.23
CA PRO A 76 -11.33 -12.18 -29.86
C PRO A 76 -11.15 -10.66 -29.81
N GLY A 77 -9.98 -10.17 -29.36
CA GLY A 77 -9.72 -8.74 -29.26
C GLY A 77 -8.51 -8.40 -28.43
N VAL A 78 -8.37 -7.11 -28.14
CA VAL A 78 -7.39 -6.56 -27.20
C VAL A 78 -8.06 -6.42 -25.85
N HIS A 79 -7.43 -6.96 -24.83
CA HIS A 79 -7.96 -7.05 -23.46
C HIS A 79 -6.96 -6.55 -22.43
N ARG A 80 -7.49 -6.07 -21.29
CA ARG A 80 -6.71 -5.72 -20.11
C ARG A 80 -6.97 -6.70 -18.99
N LEU A 81 -5.89 -7.20 -18.39
CA LEU A 81 -5.92 -7.98 -17.16
C LEU A 81 -5.39 -7.13 -16.02
N SER A 82 -6.12 -7.13 -14.91
CA SER A 82 -5.66 -6.64 -13.62
C SER A 82 -5.91 -7.73 -12.58
N LEU A 83 -4.84 -8.24 -11.98
CA LEU A 83 -4.90 -9.11 -10.81
C LEU A 83 -4.66 -8.23 -9.59
N GLU A 84 -5.56 -8.29 -8.61
CA GLU A 84 -5.47 -7.56 -7.35
C GLU A 84 -5.44 -8.56 -6.18
N VAL A 85 -4.40 -8.48 -5.37
CA VAL A 85 -4.32 -9.16 -4.08
C VAL A 85 -4.84 -8.21 -3.02
N ARG A 86 -5.82 -8.66 -2.20
CA ARG A 86 -6.39 -7.90 -1.08
C ARG A 86 -6.14 -8.62 0.24
N GLY A 87 -5.54 -7.93 1.21
CA GLY A 87 -5.22 -8.47 2.52
C GLY A 87 -3.88 -9.22 2.56
N ALA A 88 -3.53 -9.70 3.74
CA ALA A 88 -2.27 -10.38 4.02
C ALA A 88 -2.24 -11.84 3.55
N GLN A 89 -2.75 -12.12 2.36
CA GLN A 89 -2.72 -13.47 1.79
C GLN A 89 -1.56 -13.63 0.80
N VAL A 90 -1.00 -14.81 0.78
CA VAL A 90 0.07 -15.15 -0.16
C VAL A 90 -0.53 -15.40 -1.54
N CYS A 91 -0.01 -14.71 -2.54
CA CYS A 91 -0.29 -14.98 -3.95
C CYS A 91 1.05 -15.14 -4.66
N ARG A 92 1.28 -16.28 -5.31
CA ARG A 92 2.48 -16.57 -6.08
C ARG A 92 2.13 -16.79 -7.53
N ILE A 93 2.70 -15.99 -8.43
CA ILE A 93 2.46 -16.06 -9.88
C ILE A 93 3.77 -16.42 -10.59
N ARG A 94 3.77 -17.53 -11.31
CA ARG A 94 4.90 -17.95 -12.17
C ARG A 94 4.90 -17.21 -13.49
N GLY A 95 3.72 -16.91 -14.01
CA GLY A 95 3.58 -16.22 -15.29
C GLY A 95 2.17 -16.30 -15.86
N LEU A 96 2.07 -15.84 -17.08
CA LEU A 96 0.84 -15.75 -17.85
C LEU A 96 0.97 -16.55 -19.15
N TYR A 97 -0.16 -17.08 -19.63
CA TYR A 97 -0.27 -17.65 -20.97
C TYR A 97 -1.27 -16.82 -21.77
N ALA A 98 -0.83 -16.25 -22.88
CA ALA A 98 -1.65 -15.49 -23.81
C ALA A 98 -1.20 -15.72 -25.25
N PRO A 99 -2.03 -15.48 -26.27
CA PRO A 99 -1.56 -15.53 -27.66
C PRO A 99 -0.49 -14.47 -27.94
N SER A 100 -0.67 -13.25 -27.43
CA SER A 100 0.30 -12.17 -27.50
C SER A 100 0.12 -11.20 -26.32
N LEU A 101 1.22 -10.84 -25.61
CA LEU A 101 1.23 -9.67 -24.73
C LEU A 101 1.59 -8.43 -25.56
N LEU A 102 0.94 -7.32 -25.26
CA LEU A 102 1.15 -6.03 -25.89
C LEU A 102 1.83 -5.06 -24.94
N GLU A 103 2.60 -4.13 -25.51
CA GLU A 103 3.05 -2.96 -24.75
C GLU A 103 1.85 -2.07 -24.40
N GLU A 104 1.81 -1.57 -23.16
CA GLU A 104 0.83 -0.56 -22.77
C GLU A 104 1.16 0.76 -23.48
N THR A 105 0.32 1.16 -24.41
CA THR A 105 0.50 2.40 -25.19
C THR A 105 -0.28 3.58 -24.61
N ALA A 106 -1.11 3.35 -23.59
CA ALA A 106 -1.82 4.42 -22.91
C ALA A 106 -0.84 5.32 -22.15
N ARG A 107 -1.20 6.59 -21.96
CA ARG A 107 -0.46 7.49 -21.11
C ARG A 107 -0.32 6.86 -19.71
N PRO A 108 0.89 6.81 -19.15
CA PRO A 108 1.07 6.32 -17.79
C PRO A 108 0.17 7.09 -16.83
N ARG A 109 -0.59 6.37 -16.00
CA ARG A 109 -1.34 6.96 -14.90
C ARG A 109 -0.40 7.23 -13.74
N PRO A 110 -0.63 8.28 -12.94
CA PRO A 110 0.15 8.49 -11.73
C PRO A 110 0.02 7.27 -10.80
N TYR A 111 1.09 6.95 -10.08
CA TYR A 111 1.09 5.86 -9.11
C TYR A 111 1.21 6.42 -7.69
N ILE A 112 0.23 6.09 -6.85
CA ILE A 112 0.16 6.52 -5.45
C ILE A 112 0.32 5.30 -4.56
N LYS A 113 1.32 5.32 -3.68
CA LYS A 113 1.57 4.28 -2.70
C LYS A 113 1.13 4.73 -1.32
N PHE A 114 0.26 3.95 -0.68
CA PHE A 114 -0.24 4.19 0.67
C PHE A 114 0.50 3.32 1.67
N ILE A 115 0.89 3.90 2.80
CA ILE A 115 1.56 3.23 3.92
C ILE A 115 0.84 3.66 5.19
N GLY A 116 0.41 2.69 6.03
CA GLY A 116 -0.32 3.08 7.22
C GLY A 116 -0.76 1.96 8.15
N ASP A 117 -1.70 2.30 8.99
CA ASP A 117 -2.32 1.41 9.99
C ASP A 117 -3.75 0.99 9.60
N SER A 118 -4.60 0.70 10.58
CA SER A 118 -6.00 0.28 10.39
C SER A 118 -6.85 1.29 9.63
N ILE A 119 -6.56 2.58 9.73
CA ILE A 119 -7.31 3.63 9.03
C ILE A 119 -7.03 3.54 7.53
N THR A 120 -5.78 3.27 7.15
CA THR A 120 -5.36 3.10 5.76
C THR A 120 -5.73 1.72 5.21
N ASN A 121 -5.77 0.70 6.07
CA ASN A 121 -6.08 -0.69 5.70
C ASN A 121 -7.57 -0.94 5.40
N ALA A 122 -8.45 -0.03 5.75
CA ALA A 122 -9.87 -0.15 5.44
C ALA A 122 -10.10 -0.26 3.92
N TYR A 123 -10.92 -1.26 3.50
CA TYR A 123 -11.26 -1.42 2.09
C TYR A 123 -12.78 -1.30 1.89
N PRO A 124 -13.26 -0.46 0.97
CA PRO A 124 -12.50 0.45 0.09
C PRO A 124 -11.85 1.65 0.79
N GLY A 125 -12.22 1.95 2.04
CA GLY A 125 -11.63 3.03 2.85
C GLY A 125 -11.62 4.38 2.16
N PHE A 126 -10.56 5.18 2.37
CA PHE A 126 -10.35 6.44 1.68
C PHE A 126 -9.43 6.30 0.45
N THR A 127 -8.64 5.25 0.37
CA THR A 127 -7.65 5.06 -0.69
C THR A 127 -8.32 4.87 -2.05
N VAL A 128 -9.31 3.96 -2.13
CA VAL A 128 -10.01 3.66 -3.39
C VAL A 128 -10.79 4.86 -3.95
N PRO A 129 -11.61 5.61 -3.19
CA PRO A 129 -12.23 6.83 -3.69
C PRO A 129 -11.21 7.86 -4.18
N ALA A 130 -10.10 8.05 -3.47
CA ALA A 130 -9.07 9.01 -3.87
C ALA A 130 -8.46 8.66 -5.23
N VAL A 131 -7.99 7.43 -5.41
CA VAL A 131 -7.32 7.02 -6.66
C VAL A 131 -8.27 6.93 -7.86
N ARG A 132 -9.54 6.62 -7.63
CA ARG A 132 -10.56 6.64 -8.69
C ARG A 132 -10.81 8.06 -9.22
N LEU A 133 -10.88 9.05 -8.35
CA LEU A 133 -11.04 10.45 -8.74
C LEU A 133 -9.82 11.01 -9.47
N LEU A 134 -8.64 10.49 -9.19
CA LEU A 134 -7.38 10.89 -9.81
C LEU A 134 -7.03 10.09 -11.08
N ASP A 135 -7.80 9.08 -11.41
CA ASP A 135 -7.43 8.07 -12.44
C ASP A 135 -5.99 7.55 -12.23
N ALA A 136 -5.68 7.18 -10.98
CA ALA A 136 -4.35 6.78 -10.58
C ALA A 136 -4.23 5.25 -10.38
N GLU A 137 -3.03 4.72 -10.58
CA GLU A 137 -2.62 3.42 -10.05
C GLU A 137 -2.32 3.55 -8.55
N PHE A 138 -2.47 2.47 -7.80
CA PHE A 138 -2.14 2.49 -6.39
C PHE A 138 -1.66 1.16 -5.84
N SER A 139 -1.09 1.20 -4.66
CA SER A 139 -0.89 0.05 -3.77
C SER A 139 -1.05 0.48 -2.32
N ASN A 140 -1.19 -0.49 -1.42
CA ASN A 140 -1.38 -0.22 -0.01
C ASN A 140 -0.56 -1.20 0.84
N ASP A 141 0.26 -0.66 1.73
CA ASP A 141 1.05 -1.38 2.71
C ASP A 141 0.63 -0.92 4.11
N SER A 142 -0.43 -1.54 4.64
CA SER A 142 -1.03 -1.14 5.92
C SER A 142 -1.63 -2.32 6.67
N PHE A 143 -1.65 -2.27 8.00
CA PHE A 143 -2.22 -3.32 8.84
C PHE A 143 -2.99 -2.75 10.03
N GLY A 144 -4.02 -3.48 10.45
CA GLY A 144 -4.72 -3.18 11.68
C GLY A 144 -3.77 -3.26 12.89
N GLY A 145 -3.72 -2.19 13.70
CA GLY A 145 -2.87 -2.14 14.89
C GLY A 145 -1.38 -1.86 14.62
N MET A 146 -0.97 -1.63 13.38
CA MET A 146 0.42 -1.34 13.03
C MET A 146 0.88 -0.04 13.67
N SER A 147 1.99 -0.10 14.40
CA SER A 147 2.76 1.06 14.87
C SER A 147 3.83 1.46 13.86
N LEU A 148 4.40 2.63 14.03
CA LEU A 148 5.64 3.01 13.37
C LEU A 148 6.81 2.21 13.93
N SER A 149 6.93 2.21 15.26
CA SER A 149 8.10 1.69 15.98
C SER A 149 7.98 0.20 16.32
N ASP A 150 9.12 -0.52 16.25
CA ASP A 150 9.19 -1.92 16.68
C ASP A 150 8.84 -2.06 18.17
N GLY A 151 8.20 -3.16 18.52
CA GLY A 151 7.78 -3.48 19.87
C GLY A 151 6.48 -2.82 20.31
N MET A 152 5.96 -1.88 19.55
CA MET A 152 4.71 -1.14 19.80
C MET A 152 3.55 -1.73 18.99
N GLY A 153 2.35 -1.19 19.16
CA GLY A 153 1.18 -1.54 18.34
C GLY A 153 0.18 -2.47 19.02
N TRP A 154 -0.92 -2.75 18.34
CA TRP A 154 -2.06 -3.50 18.84
C TRP A 154 -2.14 -4.90 18.21
N PRO A 155 -2.59 -5.95 18.89
CA PRO A 155 -2.96 -6.01 20.32
C PRO A 155 -1.71 -6.06 21.24
N LYS A 156 -1.84 -5.49 22.44
CA LYS A 156 -0.74 -5.38 23.43
C LYS A 156 -0.11 -6.70 23.82
N GLU A 157 -0.94 -7.73 23.95
CA GLU A 157 -0.56 -9.03 24.52
C GLU A 157 0.29 -9.87 23.55
N LYS A 158 0.28 -9.53 22.27
CA LYS A 158 1.08 -10.24 21.27
C LYS A 158 2.48 -9.64 21.16
N SER A 159 3.48 -10.51 21.25
CA SER A 159 4.89 -10.17 21.13
C SER A 159 5.61 -11.33 20.43
N PRO A 160 6.66 -11.11 19.64
CA PRO A 160 7.21 -9.81 19.25
C PRO A 160 6.30 -9.05 18.29
N LYS A 161 6.54 -7.74 18.15
CA LYS A 161 5.87 -6.88 17.16
C LYS A 161 6.91 -6.18 16.31
N VAL A 162 6.68 -6.17 15.01
CA VAL A 162 7.48 -5.44 14.04
C VAL A 162 6.70 -4.21 13.63
N GLY A 163 7.23 -3.03 13.90
CA GLY A 163 6.66 -1.77 13.44
C GLY A 163 6.90 -1.54 11.95
N MET A 164 6.22 -0.55 11.38
CA MET A 164 6.34 -0.23 9.95
C MET A 164 7.79 0.13 9.56
N GLU A 165 8.58 0.70 10.47
CA GLU A 165 9.99 1.06 10.24
C GLU A 165 10.88 -0.14 9.90
N SER A 166 10.51 -1.35 10.33
CA SER A 166 11.18 -2.60 10.02
C SER A 166 10.38 -3.46 9.03
N TYR A 167 9.05 -3.55 9.22
CA TYR A 167 8.14 -4.32 8.37
C TYR A 167 8.30 -3.98 6.89
N TYR A 168 8.33 -2.69 6.56
CA TYR A 168 8.35 -2.21 5.17
C TYR A 168 9.56 -2.72 4.37
N PHE A 169 10.67 -2.98 5.04
CA PHE A 169 11.94 -3.42 4.41
C PHE A 169 12.16 -4.93 4.47
N ARG A 170 11.15 -5.72 4.81
CA ARG A 170 11.24 -7.18 4.96
C ARG A 170 10.11 -7.89 4.21
N CYS A 171 10.34 -9.14 3.83
CA CYS A 171 9.33 -10.01 3.21
C CYS A 171 8.37 -10.55 4.27
N CYS A 172 7.57 -9.69 4.90
CA CYS A 172 6.64 -10.02 5.97
C CYS A 172 5.19 -10.02 5.51
N HIS A 173 4.40 -10.98 5.99
CA HIS A 173 2.94 -10.99 5.84
C HIS A 173 2.19 -10.55 7.10
N ASP A 174 2.88 -10.52 8.25
CA ASP A 174 2.31 -10.29 9.57
C ASP A 174 3.28 -9.46 10.42
N GLN A 175 2.76 -8.57 11.28
CA GLN A 175 3.55 -7.77 12.22
C GLN A 175 4.10 -8.56 13.42
N PHE A 176 3.70 -9.82 13.60
CA PHE A 176 4.13 -10.66 14.72
C PHE A 176 5.25 -11.61 14.36
N ASP A 177 5.62 -11.69 13.11
CA ASP A 177 6.70 -12.53 12.63
C ASP A 177 8.00 -11.71 12.55
N THR A 178 9.13 -12.27 12.92
CA THR A 178 10.41 -11.56 13.03
C THR A 178 11.55 -12.17 12.21
N ASP A 179 11.33 -13.33 11.61
CA ASP A 179 12.37 -14.06 10.87
C ASP A 179 12.14 -13.94 9.35
N TYR A 180 12.48 -12.76 8.79
CA TYR A 180 12.25 -12.48 7.39
C TYR A 180 13.48 -12.02 6.63
N ALA A 181 13.53 -12.43 5.36
CA ALA A 181 14.49 -11.92 4.40
C ALA A 181 14.28 -10.42 4.13
N PRO A 182 15.33 -9.69 3.77
CA PRO A 182 15.21 -8.33 3.26
C PRO A 182 14.35 -8.29 1.99
N TYR A 183 13.48 -7.28 1.88
CA TYR A 183 12.69 -7.01 0.69
C TYR A 183 13.51 -6.22 -0.33
N THR A 184 13.48 -6.60 -1.62
CA THR A 184 14.38 -6.02 -2.63
C THR A 184 13.80 -4.82 -3.37
N PHE A 185 12.50 -4.60 -3.32
CA PHE A 185 11.76 -3.53 -4.04
C PHE A 185 11.85 -3.60 -5.57
N ARG A 186 12.37 -4.68 -6.12
CA ARG A 186 12.61 -4.81 -7.57
C ARG A 186 11.33 -4.71 -8.40
N PHE A 187 10.21 -5.19 -7.85
CA PHE A 187 8.93 -5.29 -8.55
C PHE A 187 7.87 -4.32 -8.02
N ASP A 188 8.24 -3.37 -7.17
CA ASP A 188 7.30 -2.45 -6.50
C ASP A 188 6.65 -1.42 -7.43
N GLY A 189 7.28 -1.11 -8.54
CA GLY A 189 7.01 0.11 -9.30
C GLY A 189 7.59 1.35 -8.60
N VAL A 190 7.67 2.45 -9.31
CA VAL A 190 8.16 3.74 -8.77
C VAL A 190 6.96 4.67 -8.55
N PRO A 191 6.58 4.98 -7.31
CA PRO A 191 5.46 5.87 -7.04
C PRO A 191 5.81 7.32 -7.34
N ASP A 192 4.80 8.08 -7.80
CA ASP A 192 4.88 9.54 -7.91
C ASP A 192 4.67 10.19 -6.54
N ILE A 193 3.76 9.59 -5.74
CA ILE A 193 3.43 10.08 -4.39
C ILE A 193 3.38 8.89 -3.42
N LEU A 194 4.00 9.09 -2.24
CA LEU A 194 3.77 8.25 -1.06
C LEU A 194 2.85 9.02 -0.10
N VAL A 195 1.78 8.37 0.33
CA VAL A 195 0.89 8.85 1.39
C VAL A 195 1.13 8.00 2.63
N VAL A 196 1.59 8.63 3.72
CA VAL A 196 1.93 7.93 4.96
C VAL A 196 1.03 8.40 6.09
N PHE A 197 0.32 7.44 6.71
CA PHE A 197 -0.56 7.69 7.83
C PHE A 197 -0.26 6.68 8.96
N LEU A 198 0.60 7.07 9.87
CA LEU A 198 1.10 6.27 10.98
C LEU A 198 1.16 7.09 12.27
N GLY A 199 1.25 6.41 13.41
CA GLY A 199 1.43 7.01 14.73
C GLY A 199 0.25 6.79 15.67
N THR A 200 -0.92 6.35 15.18
CA THR A 200 -2.08 6.07 16.03
C THR A 200 -1.78 5.00 17.07
N ASN A 201 -1.12 3.92 16.67
CA ASN A 201 -0.90 2.76 17.54
C ASN A 201 0.36 2.88 18.43
N ASP A 202 1.26 3.78 18.12
CA ASP A 202 2.45 4.03 18.95
C ASP A 202 2.10 4.59 20.33
N TYR A 203 1.01 5.35 20.42
CA TYR A 203 0.55 5.93 21.70
C TYR A 203 -0.51 5.08 22.43
N LEU A 204 -1.09 4.07 21.78
CA LEU A 204 -2.09 3.20 22.40
C LEU A 204 -1.51 2.30 23.47
N ASP A 205 -0.30 1.79 23.25
CA ASP A 205 0.32 0.76 24.06
C ASP A 205 1.12 1.29 25.24
N CYS A 206 1.49 2.56 25.23
CA CYS A 206 2.29 3.20 26.27
C CYS A 206 1.59 4.47 26.78
N PRO A 207 0.65 4.35 27.76
CA PRO A 207 0.01 5.52 28.36
C PRO A 207 1.02 6.53 28.96
N GLU A 208 2.12 6.02 29.50
CA GLU A 208 3.27 6.80 29.97
C GLU A 208 4.00 7.51 28.81
N ASP A 209 3.98 6.94 27.62
CA ASP A 209 4.61 7.50 26.43
C ASP A 209 3.78 8.63 25.79
N LYS A 210 2.56 8.85 26.30
CA LYS A 210 1.75 10.02 25.97
C LYS A 210 2.28 11.30 26.63
N GLU A 211 3.23 11.18 27.52
CA GLU A 211 3.91 12.33 28.09
C GLU A 211 4.95 12.91 27.14
N ALA A 212 5.25 14.20 27.31
CA ALA A 212 6.16 14.95 26.44
C ALA A 212 7.56 14.31 26.23
N GLY A 213 7.95 13.38 27.12
CA GLY A 213 9.26 12.72 27.06
C GLY A 213 9.47 11.77 25.87
N ASN A 214 8.40 11.20 25.29
CA ASN A 214 8.53 10.26 24.16
C ASN A 214 8.28 10.87 22.78
N VAL A 215 7.81 12.10 22.71
CA VAL A 215 7.68 12.83 21.44
C VAL A 215 8.99 12.87 20.65
N PRO A 216 10.17 13.19 21.25
CA PRO A 216 11.43 13.15 20.52
C PRO A 216 11.81 11.77 19.98
N HIS A 217 11.52 10.70 20.72
CA HIS A 217 11.78 9.33 20.27
C HIS A 217 10.93 8.99 19.05
N PHE A 218 9.61 9.12 19.15
CA PHE A 218 8.69 8.90 18.01
C PHE A 218 9.08 9.78 16.81
N ALA A 219 9.34 11.08 17.03
CA ALA A 219 9.70 12.00 15.97
C ALA A 219 10.98 11.58 15.23
N SER A 220 12.00 11.12 15.95
CA SER A 220 13.26 10.68 15.35
C SER A 220 13.10 9.39 14.55
N HIS A 221 12.32 8.43 15.05
CA HIS A 221 12.03 7.18 14.33
C HIS A 221 11.20 7.44 13.06
N TYR A 222 10.19 8.32 13.17
CA TYR A 222 9.37 8.68 12.01
C TYR A 222 10.19 9.37 10.93
N ALA A 223 11.00 10.36 11.31
CA ALA A 223 11.87 11.06 10.38
C ALA A 223 12.85 10.08 9.69
N ALA A 224 13.49 9.20 10.44
CA ALA A 224 14.40 8.19 9.89
C ALA A 224 13.70 7.22 8.93
N PHE A 225 12.46 6.82 9.22
CA PHE A 225 11.66 5.98 8.33
C PHE A 225 11.35 6.70 7.01
N ILE A 226 10.88 7.95 7.08
CA ILE A 226 10.57 8.76 5.89
C ILE A 226 11.85 9.06 5.06
N GLU A 227 12.98 9.28 5.70
CA GLU A 227 14.26 9.46 4.99
C GLU A 227 14.68 8.19 4.24
N LYS A 228 14.47 7.00 4.82
CA LYS A 228 14.70 5.73 4.11
C LYS A 228 13.77 5.60 2.90
N LEU A 229 12.48 5.94 3.03
CA LEU A 229 11.54 5.96 1.90
C LEU A 229 11.96 6.96 0.82
N ALA A 230 12.41 8.15 1.23
CA ALA A 230 12.89 9.18 0.33
C ALA A 230 14.15 8.75 -0.45
N ALA A 231 15.03 7.97 0.18
CA ALA A 231 16.20 7.40 -0.49
C ALA A 231 15.80 6.27 -1.46
N LEU A 232 14.82 5.45 -1.09
CA LEU A 232 14.31 4.36 -1.92
C LEU A 232 13.56 4.88 -3.16
N TYR A 233 12.78 5.95 -3.01
CA TYR A 233 11.97 6.58 -4.07
C TYR A 233 12.39 8.05 -4.28
N PRO A 234 13.53 8.30 -4.93
CA PRO A 234 14.15 9.63 -4.95
C PRO A 234 13.31 10.71 -5.66
N THR A 235 12.38 10.32 -6.53
CA THR A 235 11.52 11.24 -7.29
C THR A 235 10.15 11.44 -6.65
N ALA A 236 9.75 10.59 -5.70
CA ALA A 236 8.42 10.64 -5.10
C ALA A 236 8.25 11.84 -4.15
N ARG A 237 7.04 12.40 -4.14
CA ARG A 237 6.57 13.29 -3.06
C ARG A 237 6.11 12.47 -1.87
N LEU A 238 6.35 12.99 -0.69
CA LEU A 238 6.04 12.35 0.59
C LEU A 238 4.96 13.17 1.30
N CYS A 239 3.75 12.66 1.35
CA CYS A 239 2.59 13.29 1.99
C CYS A 239 2.34 12.60 3.34
N ILE A 240 2.63 13.29 4.44
CA ILE A 240 2.46 12.80 5.80
C ILE A 240 1.13 13.33 6.33
N PHE A 241 0.26 12.43 6.79
CA PHE A 241 -1.01 12.83 7.36
C PHE A 241 -0.85 13.35 8.79
N GLU A 242 -1.52 14.46 9.09
CA GLU A 242 -1.83 14.81 10.47
C GLU A 242 -2.84 13.81 11.06
N PRO A 243 -2.87 13.64 12.40
CA PRO A 243 -3.84 12.74 13.02
C PRO A 243 -5.26 13.25 12.84
N LEU A 244 -6.21 12.33 12.59
CA LEU A 244 -7.64 12.69 12.51
C LEU A 244 -8.25 13.03 13.87
N SER A 245 -7.62 12.59 14.96
CA SER A 245 -8.00 12.92 16.33
C SER A 245 -6.81 12.82 17.27
N ASP A 246 -6.81 13.61 18.36
CA ASP A 246 -5.77 13.57 19.39
C ASP A 246 -5.96 12.44 20.41
N LYS A 247 -6.95 11.56 20.17
CA LYS A 247 -7.29 10.52 21.16
C LYS A 247 -6.13 9.56 21.40
N TYR A 248 -5.44 9.16 20.35
CA TYR A 248 -4.37 8.16 20.40
C TYR A 248 -3.07 8.61 19.73
N CYS A 249 -3.14 9.54 18.78
CA CYS A 249 -1.99 10.09 18.11
C CYS A 249 -1.85 11.57 18.49
N ARG A 250 -0.74 11.94 19.10
CA ARG A 250 -0.49 13.35 19.46
C ARG A 250 0.03 14.11 18.25
N LYS A 251 -0.63 15.21 17.97
CA LYS A 251 -0.26 16.13 16.90
C LYS A 251 1.18 16.63 17.05
N GLU A 252 1.60 16.93 18.29
CA GLU A 252 2.97 17.39 18.59
C GLU A 252 4.06 16.41 18.11
N GLY A 253 3.81 15.10 18.20
CA GLY A 253 4.75 14.08 17.71
C GLY A 253 4.91 14.11 16.20
N ILE A 254 3.81 14.26 15.47
CA ILE A 254 3.82 14.37 14.01
C ILE A 254 4.47 15.68 13.56
N GLU A 255 4.14 16.81 14.22
CA GLU A 255 4.74 18.12 13.94
C GLU A 255 6.25 18.12 14.20
N ALA A 256 6.70 17.53 15.30
CA ALA A 256 8.12 17.39 15.61
C ALA A 256 8.84 16.51 14.57
N ALA A 257 8.24 15.38 14.17
CA ALA A 257 8.77 14.53 13.10
C ALA A 257 8.84 15.30 11.78
N PHE A 258 7.77 16.01 11.43
CA PHE A 258 7.74 16.81 10.20
C PHE A 258 8.81 17.90 10.16
N ALA A 259 9.08 18.56 11.28
CA ALA A 259 10.16 19.54 11.36
C ALA A 259 11.54 18.94 11.04
N LEU A 260 11.82 17.72 11.54
CA LEU A 260 13.04 16.98 11.22
C LEU A 260 13.09 16.59 9.73
N MET A 261 12.04 16.01 9.21
CA MET A 261 11.93 15.62 7.79
C MET A 261 12.08 16.83 6.86
N LYS A 262 11.45 17.97 7.20
CA LYS A 262 11.52 19.20 6.40
C LYS A 262 12.93 19.77 6.34
N ALA A 263 13.68 19.65 7.43
CA ALA A 263 15.07 20.09 7.48
C ALA A 263 15.97 19.27 6.55
N SER A 264 15.73 17.95 6.39
CA SER A 264 16.55 17.06 5.58
C SER A 264 16.05 16.92 4.13
N LEU A 265 14.74 16.93 3.90
CA LEU A 265 14.12 16.60 2.60
C LEU A 265 13.56 17.83 1.86
N GLY A 266 13.48 18.99 2.52
CA GLY A 266 12.97 20.22 1.91
C GLY A 266 11.52 20.10 1.42
N ASP A 267 11.27 20.52 0.18
CA ASP A 267 9.91 20.56 -0.39
C ASP A 267 9.41 19.19 -0.91
N ARG A 268 10.20 18.15 -0.75
CA ARG A 268 9.77 16.77 -1.08
C ARG A 268 8.81 16.19 -0.05
N VAL A 269 8.79 16.72 1.17
CA VAL A 269 7.88 16.28 2.23
C VAL A 269 6.86 17.37 2.55
N GLU A 270 5.60 16.97 2.63
CA GLU A 270 4.46 17.83 2.95
C GLU A 270 3.64 17.23 4.09
N LEU A 271 3.16 18.07 4.99
CA LEU A 271 2.18 17.71 6.00
C LEU A 271 0.78 17.92 5.45
N VAL A 272 -0.01 16.86 5.39
CA VAL A 272 -1.39 16.91 4.88
C VAL A 272 -2.32 17.34 6.02
N PRO A 273 -3.03 18.47 5.93
CA PRO A 273 -3.78 19.07 7.04
C PRO A 273 -5.12 18.35 7.27
N THR A 274 -5.08 17.05 7.52
CA THR A 274 -6.26 16.19 7.68
C THR A 274 -7.09 16.53 8.90
N ASP A 275 -6.49 17.13 9.94
CA ASP A 275 -7.16 17.65 11.13
C ASP A 275 -8.19 18.76 10.80
N THR A 276 -7.90 19.57 9.76
CA THR A 276 -8.80 20.64 9.31
C THR A 276 -9.96 20.13 8.44
N TRP A 277 -9.94 18.87 8.04
CA TRP A 277 -10.90 18.32 7.09
C TRP A 277 -12.23 17.90 7.71
N SER A 278 -12.37 17.97 9.03
CA SER A 278 -13.61 17.64 9.74
C SER A 278 -14.18 16.28 9.35
N VAL A 279 -13.34 15.25 9.36
CA VAL A 279 -13.72 13.88 9.01
C VAL A 279 -14.62 13.30 10.09
N ALA A 280 -15.79 12.79 9.71
CA ALA A 280 -16.69 12.12 10.64
C ALA A 280 -16.07 10.80 11.13
N LEU A 281 -15.93 10.64 12.45
CA LEU A 281 -15.39 9.44 13.08
C LEU A 281 -16.51 8.47 13.47
N SER A 282 -16.16 7.20 13.58
CA SER A 282 -16.98 6.15 14.15
C SER A 282 -17.11 6.32 15.68
N PRO A 283 -18.00 5.59 16.36
CA PRO A 283 -18.17 5.70 17.81
C PRO A 283 -16.92 5.42 18.65
N ASP A 284 -15.92 4.75 18.09
CA ASP A 284 -14.63 4.53 18.77
C ASP A 284 -13.78 5.81 18.88
N GLY A 285 -14.12 6.84 18.10
CA GLY A 285 -13.45 8.13 18.11
C GLY A 285 -12.05 8.11 17.50
N THR A 286 -11.73 7.09 16.72
CA THR A 286 -10.42 6.89 16.07
C THR A 286 -10.54 6.68 14.57
N HIS A 287 -11.34 5.67 14.17
CA HIS A 287 -11.53 5.36 12.77
C HIS A 287 -12.60 6.27 12.14
N PRO A 288 -12.43 6.67 10.88
CA PRO A 288 -13.52 7.31 10.15
C PRO A 288 -14.77 6.45 10.10
N SER A 289 -15.94 7.08 10.15
CA SER A 289 -17.20 6.42 9.77
C SER A 289 -17.19 6.08 8.27
N SER A 290 -18.19 5.33 7.78
CA SER A 290 -18.33 5.04 6.34
C SER A 290 -18.32 6.32 5.49
N ASP A 291 -19.11 7.32 5.90
CA ASP A 291 -19.15 8.63 5.22
C ASP A 291 -17.84 9.41 5.42
N GLY A 292 -17.22 9.25 6.59
CA GLY A 292 -15.92 9.83 6.91
C GLY A 292 -14.82 9.32 5.99
N TYR A 293 -14.76 8.02 5.72
CA TYR A 293 -13.81 7.44 4.76
C TYR A 293 -14.01 7.99 3.34
N THR A 294 -15.27 8.10 2.90
CA THR A 294 -15.57 8.65 1.58
C THR A 294 -15.15 10.13 1.50
N ALA A 295 -15.51 10.93 2.51
CA ALA A 295 -15.14 12.35 2.56
C ALA A 295 -13.62 12.54 2.60
N LEU A 296 -12.90 11.74 3.38
CA LEU A 296 -11.44 11.74 3.46
C LEU A 296 -10.81 11.46 2.08
N GLY A 297 -11.33 10.46 1.37
CA GLY A 297 -10.86 10.11 0.03
C GLY A 297 -11.07 11.22 -1.00
N VAL A 298 -12.23 11.87 -0.98
CA VAL A 298 -12.53 13.02 -1.88
C VAL A 298 -11.61 14.20 -1.59
N ARG A 299 -11.40 14.55 -0.31
CA ARG A 299 -10.51 15.64 0.08
C ARG A 299 -9.06 15.34 -0.28
N LEU A 300 -8.62 14.10 -0.05
CA LEU A 300 -7.29 13.67 -0.45
C LEU A 300 -7.09 13.76 -1.95
N ALA A 301 -8.08 13.33 -2.76
CA ALA A 301 -7.99 13.47 -4.21
C ALA A 301 -7.80 14.93 -4.64
N GLY A 302 -8.58 15.86 -4.06
CA GLY A 302 -8.42 17.29 -4.33
C GLY A 302 -7.02 17.80 -3.94
N TYR A 303 -6.51 17.38 -2.78
CA TYR A 303 -5.18 17.75 -2.31
C TYR A 303 -4.07 17.22 -3.23
N LEU A 304 -4.15 15.95 -3.65
CA LEU A 304 -3.13 15.33 -4.49
C LEU A 304 -3.17 15.77 -5.96
N ALA A 305 -4.35 16.14 -6.48
CA ALA A 305 -4.50 16.62 -7.87
C ALA A 305 -3.62 17.84 -8.19
N GLU A 306 -3.33 18.68 -7.20
CA GLU A 306 -2.44 19.84 -7.35
C GLU A 306 -0.94 19.47 -7.36
N ARG A 307 -0.62 18.19 -7.12
CA ARG A 307 0.75 17.67 -6.91
C ARG A 307 1.18 16.64 -7.95
N LEU A 308 0.24 16.17 -8.74
CA LEU A 308 0.42 15.28 -9.91
C LEU A 308 0.57 16.10 -11.20
#